data_35c692b18c22afdf23e7b366530405d9
#
_entry.id   35c692b18c22afdf23e7b366530405d9
#
_cell.length_a   1.000
_cell.length_b   1.000
_cell.length_c   1.000
_cell.angle_alpha   90.00
_cell.angle_beta   90.00
_cell.angle_gamma   90.00
#
_symmetry.space_group_name_H-M   'P 1'
#
loop_
_entity.id
_entity.type
_entity.pdbx_description
1 polymer ?
#
loop_
_entity_poly.entity_id
_entity_poly.type
_entity_poly.pdbx_seq_one_letter_code
_entity_poly.pdbx_strand_id
1 'polypeptide(L)'
;PEMRRACAVEAARLRRLMAESDDAPGPLVHELHACADVAERRGVAVDIETVGALPAVPADVRRVISDTAIAILTTAVSQVRVTLTALPEGIAVSLVADSPAPPPRLAAALGIVLEHDRDCRNLWVEARWTR
;
A
#
# COMPACT_ATOMS: atom_id res chain seq x y z
N PRO A 1 -18.66 -2.85 15.67
CA PRO A 1 -19.73 -1.96 15.21
C PRO A 1 -19.23 -0.89 14.26
N GLU A 2 -20.12 -0.37 13.46
CA GLU A 2 -19.85 0.64 12.45
C GLU A 2 -19.19 1.89 13.01
N MET A 3 -19.55 2.30 14.20
CA MET A 3 -18.99 3.50 14.83
C MET A 3 -17.49 3.38 15.09
N ARG A 4 -17.02 2.22 15.57
CA ARG A 4 -15.60 1.97 15.77
C ARG A 4 -14.85 1.96 14.43
N ARG A 5 -15.46 1.37 13.43
CA ARG A 5 -14.92 1.29 12.09
C ARG A 5 -14.77 2.68 11.46
N ALA A 6 -15.80 3.50 11.58
CA ALA A 6 -15.78 4.88 11.09
C ALA A 6 -14.69 5.72 11.79
N CYS A 7 -14.53 5.58 13.11
CA CYS A 7 -13.48 6.27 13.85
C CYS A 7 -12.09 5.81 13.44
N ALA A 8 -11.89 4.51 13.20
CA ALA A 8 -10.60 3.97 12.75
C ALA A 8 -10.22 4.50 11.37
N VAL A 9 -11.20 4.57 10.44
CA VAL A 9 -10.98 5.12 9.10
C VAL A 9 -10.61 6.59 9.16
N GLU A 10 -11.32 7.38 9.95
CA GLU A 10 -11.06 8.81 10.08
C GLU A 10 -9.69 9.07 10.72
N ALA A 11 -9.31 8.30 11.74
CA ALA A 11 -8.00 8.42 12.38
C ALA A 11 -6.88 8.07 11.39
N ALA A 12 -7.04 7.01 10.61
CA ALA A 12 -6.07 6.62 9.58
C ALA A 12 -5.93 7.69 8.51
N ARG A 13 -7.05 8.27 8.08
CA ARG A 13 -7.05 9.35 7.10
C ARG A 13 -6.31 10.58 7.59
N LEU A 14 -6.54 10.98 8.85
CA LEU A 14 -5.85 12.12 9.45
C LEU A 14 -4.33 11.88 9.51
N ARG A 15 -3.91 10.68 9.94
CA ARG A 15 -2.49 10.34 9.96
C ARG A 15 -1.84 10.45 8.58
N ARG A 16 -2.53 9.96 7.54
CA ARG A 16 -2.03 10.05 6.16
C ARG A 16 -1.92 11.48 5.67
N LEU A 17 -2.93 12.30 5.93
CA LEU A 17 -2.92 13.71 5.53
C LEU A 17 -1.80 14.48 6.20
N MET A 18 -1.54 14.22 7.48
CA MET A 18 -0.43 14.83 8.19
C MET A 18 0.93 14.40 7.63
N ALA A 19 1.10 13.11 7.35
CA ALA A 19 2.32 12.59 6.76
C ALA A 19 2.56 13.16 5.36
N GLU A 20 1.51 13.29 4.57
CA GLU A 20 1.58 13.84 3.21
C GLU A 20 1.97 15.32 3.20
N SER A 21 1.55 16.09 4.21
CA SER A 21 1.86 17.52 4.28
C SER A 21 3.29 17.82 4.73
N ASP A 22 3.94 16.89 5.44
CA ASP A 22 5.29 17.10 5.97
C ASP A 22 6.39 16.93 4.93
N ASP A 23 6.17 16.05 3.93
CA ASP A 23 7.13 15.80 2.85
C ASP A 23 6.42 15.90 1.50
N ALA A 24 7.12 16.48 0.51
CA ALA A 24 6.63 16.46 -0.87
C ALA A 24 6.64 14.99 -1.34
N PRO A 25 5.49 14.29 -1.39
CA PRO A 25 5.49 12.88 -1.72
C PRO A 25 5.89 12.67 -3.18
N GLY A 26 6.67 11.61 -3.43
CA GLY A 26 6.95 11.19 -4.79
C GLY A 26 5.67 10.70 -5.47
N PRO A 27 5.70 10.54 -6.81
CA PRO A 27 4.51 10.10 -7.55
C PRO A 27 3.90 8.79 -7.05
N LEU A 28 4.73 7.83 -6.64
CA LEU A 28 4.23 6.54 -6.12
C LEU A 28 3.43 6.72 -4.84
N VAL A 29 3.97 7.49 -3.89
CA VAL A 29 3.29 7.75 -2.62
C VAL A 29 1.97 8.45 -2.87
N HIS A 30 1.96 9.41 -3.77
CA HIS A 30 0.76 10.15 -4.15
C HIS A 30 -0.31 9.21 -4.75
N GLU A 31 0.09 8.32 -5.64
CA GLU A 31 -0.82 7.34 -6.23
C GLU A 31 -1.41 6.40 -5.18
N LEU A 32 -0.59 5.95 -4.23
CA LEU A 32 -1.05 5.07 -3.15
C LEU A 32 -2.04 5.78 -2.23
N HIS A 33 -1.83 7.06 -1.93
CA HIS A 33 -2.79 7.85 -1.15
C HIS A 33 -4.12 8.01 -1.89
N ALA A 34 -4.09 8.20 -3.20
CA ALA A 34 -5.31 8.26 -4.00
C ALA A 34 -6.09 6.95 -3.95
N CYS A 35 -5.39 5.82 -4.05
CA CYS A 35 -6.00 4.49 -3.93
C CYS A 35 -6.60 4.29 -2.53
N ALA A 36 -5.90 4.75 -1.50
CA ALA A 36 -6.36 4.66 -0.12
C ALA A 36 -7.64 5.45 0.10
N ASP A 37 -7.77 6.63 -0.51
CA ASP A 37 -8.98 7.44 -0.42
C ASP A 37 -10.21 6.69 -0.93
N VAL A 38 -10.05 5.96 -2.02
CA VAL A 38 -11.14 5.13 -2.58
C VAL A 38 -11.53 4.00 -1.62
N ALA A 39 -10.54 3.32 -1.04
CA ALA A 39 -10.79 2.25 -0.06
C ALA A 39 -11.48 2.78 1.19
N GLU A 40 -11.08 3.95 1.67
CA GLU A 40 -11.67 4.58 2.86
C GLU A 40 -13.15 4.92 2.67
N ARG A 41 -13.55 5.26 1.45
CA ARG A 41 -14.97 5.48 1.13
C ARG A 41 -15.80 4.22 1.30
N ARG A 42 -15.17 3.04 1.19
CA ARG A 42 -15.83 1.76 1.43
C ARG A 42 -15.76 1.30 2.89
N GLY A 43 -15.16 2.11 3.76
CA GLY A 43 -15.02 1.80 5.17
C GLY A 43 -13.77 1.00 5.53
N VAL A 44 -12.75 1.00 4.68
CA VAL A 44 -11.47 0.34 4.95
C VAL A 44 -10.48 1.36 5.50
N ALA A 45 -9.95 1.10 6.68
CA ALA A 45 -8.90 1.95 7.26
C ALA A 45 -7.57 1.64 6.59
N VAL A 46 -6.88 2.66 6.09
CA VAL A 46 -5.62 2.50 5.40
C VAL A 46 -4.54 3.34 6.05
N ASP A 47 -3.48 2.71 6.53
CA ASP A 47 -2.29 3.39 7.03
C ASP A 47 -1.17 3.26 5.99
N ILE A 48 -0.52 4.37 5.69
CA ILE A 48 0.63 4.41 4.77
C ILE A 48 1.81 5.00 5.52
N GLU A 49 2.91 4.27 5.55
CA GLU A 49 4.14 4.70 6.20
C GLU A 49 5.30 4.60 5.23
N THR A 50 6.19 5.59 5.27
CA THR A 50 7.43 5.57 4.48
C THR A 50 8.63 5.49 5.41
N VAL A 51 9.60 4.67 5.05
CA VAL A 51 10.84 4.49 5.81
C VAL A 51 12.02 4.82 4.89
N GLY A 52 12.76 5.84 5.25
CA GLY A 52 13.89 6.32 4.47
C GLY A 52 13.49 7.25 3.34
N ALA A 53 14.47 7.70 2.58
CA ALA A 53 14.27 8.58 1.42
C ALA A 53 14.03 7.71 0.18
N LEU A 54 12.82 7.73 -0.34
CA LEU A 54 12.44 6.89 -1.47
C LEU A 54 13.09 7.37 -2.76
N PRO A 55 13.67 6.47 -3.57
CA PRO A 55 14.23 6.83 -4.86
C PRO A 55 13.15 7.09 -5.89
N ALA A 56 13.53 7.71 -7.00
CA ALA A 56 12.65 7.82 -8.16
C ALA A 56 12.39 6.43 -8.73
N VAL A 57 11.13 6.12 -9.00
CA VAL A 57 10.69 4.84 -9.53
C VAL A 57 10.17 5.05 -10.95
N PRO A 58 10.62 4.25 -11.94
CA PRO A 58 10.12 4.38 -13.31
C PRO A 58 8.59 4.25 -13.38
N ALA A 59 7.98 4.94 -14.33
CA ALA A 59 6.51 4.99 -14.43
C ALA A 59 5.86 3.61 -14.62
N ASP A 60 6.48 2.72 -15.39
CA ASP A 60 5.99 1.37 -15.60
C ASP A 60 6.07 0.52 -14.33
N VAL A 61 7.15 0.65 -13.56
CA VAL A 61 7.31 -0.02 -12.27
C VAL A 61 6.28 0.52 -11.27
N ARG A 62 6.09 1.83 -11.22
CA ARG A 62 5.07 2.47 -10.38
C ARG A 62 3.68 1.89 -10.65
N ARG A 63 3.34 1.73 -11.92
CA ARG A 63 2.03 1.20 -12.33
C ARG A 63 1.83 -0.22 -11.80
N VAL A 64 2.83 -1.07 -11.91
CA VAL A 64 2.74 -2.45 -11.42
C VAL A 64 2.54 -2.48 -9.91
N ILE A 65 3.30 -1.66 -9.18
CA ILE A 65 3.17 -1.56 -7.72
C ILE A 65 1.79 -1.03 -7.33
N SER A 66 1.31 0.00 -8.01
CA SER A 66 -0.02 0.57 -7.75
C SER A 66 -1.13 -0.43 -8.06
N ASP A 67 -1.03 -1.19 -9.15
CA ASP A 67 -2.01 -2.20 -9.49
C ASP A 67 -2.06 -3.32 -8.44
N THR A 68 -0.91 -3.70 -7.89
CA THR A 68 -0.84 -4.66 -6.78
C THR A 68 -1.57 -4.13 -5.56
N ALA A 69 -1.31 -2.88 -5.21
CA ALA A 69 -1.96 -2.23 -4.07
C ALA A 69 -3.47 -2.13 -4.28
N ILE A 70 -3.91 -1.75 -5.47
CA ILE A 70 -5.34 -1.65 -5.81
C ILE A 70 -6.03 -3.00 -5.63
N ALA A 71 -5.41 -4.09 -6.10
CA ALA A 71 -5.98 -5.43 -5.97
C ALA A 71 -6.22 -5.78 -4.50
N ILE A 72 -5.29 -5.43 -3.62
CA ILE A 72 -5.42 -5.71 -2.18
C ILE A 72 -6.44 -4.77 -1.53
N LEU A 73 -6.38 -3.48 -1.83
CA LEU A 73 -7.29 -2.49 -1.29
C LEU A 73 -8.75 -2.76 -1.68
N THR A 74 -8.96 -3.32 -2.86
CA THR A 74 -10.30 -3.66 -3.35
C THR A 74 -10.93 -4.82 -2.60
N THR A 75 -10.12 -5.75 -2.08
CA THR A 75 -10.59 -6.98 -1.43
C THR A 75 -10.45 -6.96 0.09
N ALA A 76 -9.78 -5.97 0.67
CA ALA A 76 -9.65 -5.84 2.11
C ALA A 76 -11.01 -5.60 2.76
N VAL A 77 -11.22 -6.20 3.92
CA VAL A 77 -12.50 -6.12 4.64
C VAL A 77 -12.56 -4.86 5.51
N SER A 78 -11.53 -4.58 6.29
CA SER A 78 -11.58 -3.46 7.25
C SER A 78 -10.28 -2.67 7.39
N GLN A 79 -9.13 -3.26 7.11
CA GLN A 79 -7.86 -2.55 7.31
C GLN A 79 -6.77 -2.99 6.35
N VAL A 80 -5.93 -2.03 5.99
CA VAL A 80 -4.72 -2.26 5.20
C VAL A 80 -3.60 -1.40 5.78
N ARG A 81 -2.43 -1.97 5.91
CA ARG A 81 -1.22 -1.23 6.24
C ARG A 81 -0.24 -1.32 5.07
N VAL A 82 0.19 -0.17 4.60
CA VAL A 82 1.15 -0.07 3.51
C VAL A 82 2.44 0.52 4.05
N THR A 83 3.55 -0.14 3.81
CA THR A 83 4.87 0.35 4.21
C THR A 83 5.77 0.42 2.99
N LEU A 84 6.31 1.62 2.73
CA LEU A 84 7.27 1.83 1.66
C LEU A 84 8.64 2.02 2.30
N THR A 85 9.57 1.16 1.97
CA THR A 85 10.92 1.19 2.54
C THR A 85 11.94 1.45 1.46
N ALA A 86 12.79 2.46 1.69
CA ALA A 86 13.91 2.74 0.79
C ALA A 86 14.96 1.64 0.93
N LEU A 87 15.39 1.08 -0.20
CA LEU A 87 16.51 0.14 -0.28
C LEU A 87 17.72 0.88 -0.85
N PRO A 88 18.95 0.32 -0.73
CA PRO A 88 20.14 0.98 -1.28
C PRO A 88 20.01 1.36 -2.76
N GLU A 89 19.35 0.53 -3.56
CA GLU A 89 19.16 0.78 -4.99
C GLU A 89 17.74 0.53 -5.46
N GLY A 90 16.76 0.74 -4.58
CA GLY A 90 15.39 0.47 -4.96
C GLY A 90 14.38 0.76 -3.86
N ILE A 91 13.28 0.02 -3.91
CA ILE A 91 12.17 0.21 -2.98
C ILE A 91 11.51 -1.14 -2.67
N ALA A 92 11.04 -1.29 -1.45
CA ALA A 92 10.17 -2.39 -1.05
C ALA A 92 8.83 -1.81 -0.61
N VAL A 93 7.75 -2.32 -1.17
CA VAL A 93 6.39 -1.93 -0.80
C VAL A 93 5.70 -3.14 -0.20
N SER A 94 5.37 -3.05 1.08
CA SER A 94 4.75 -4.13 1.84
C SER A 94 3.31 -3.75 2.16
N LEU A 95 2.39 -4.69 1.95
CA LEU A 95 0.98 -4.51 2.28
C LEU A 95 0.53 -5.65 3.19
N VAL A 96 -0.14 -5.30 4.28
CA VAL A 96 -0.78 -6.27 5.17
C VAL A 96 -2.26 -5.90 5.23
N ALA A 97 -3.12 -6.85 4.90
CA ALA A 97 -4.56 -6.60 4.82
C ALA A 97 -5.36 -7.80 5.31
N ASP A 98 -6.54 -7.54 5.86
CA ASP A 98 -7.50 -8.58 6.20
C ASP A 98 -8.33 -8.94 4.95
N SER A 99 -7.64 -9.42 3.92
CA SER A 99 -8.25 -9.77 2.65
C SER A 99 -8.41 -11.29 2.53
N PRO A 100 -9.62 -11.78 2.21
CA PRO A 100 -9.83 -13.20 1.97
C PRO A 100 -9.43 -13.65 0.57
N ALA A 101 -9.12 -12.70 -0.31
CA ALA A 101 -8.77 -12.98 -1.69
C ALA A 101 -7.39 -13.64 -1.81
N PRO A 102 -7.14 -14.42 -2.87
CA PRO A 102 -5.80 -14.94 -3.13
C PRO A 102 -4.84 -13.77 -3.42
N PRO A 103 -3.52 -13.97 -3.20
CA PRO A 103 -2.55 -12.93 -3.49
C PRO A 103 -2.58 -12.55 -4.97
N PRO A 104 -2.34 -11.28 -5.30
CA PRO A 104 -2.34 -10.87 -6.69
C PRO A 104 -1.20 -11.54 -7.45
N ARG A 105 -1.49 -11.97 -8.67
CA ARG A 105 -0.48 -12.53 -9.56
C ARG A 105 -0.02 -11.43 -10.50
N LEU A 106 1.25 -11.10 -10.40
CA LEU A 106 1.87 -10.19 -11.33
C LEU A 106 2.93 -10.96 -12.11
N ALA A 107 3.01 -10.67 -13.40
CA ALA A 107 4.10 -11.19 -14.21
C ALA A 107 5.42 -10.67 -13.60
N ALA A 108 6.41 -11.55 -13.51
CA ALA A 108 7.76 -11.17 -13.09
C ALA A 108 8.40 -10.31 -14.18
N ALA A 109 7.92 -9.08 -14.31
CA ALA A 109 8.37 -8.12 -15.31
C ALA A 109 9.05 -6.95 -14.62
N LEU A 110 9.90 -6.25 -15.32
CA LEU A 110 10.51 -4.99 -14.87
C LEU A 110 11.40 -5.11 -13.63
N GLY A 111 11.91 -6.31 -13.33
CA GLY A 111 12.79 -6.49 -12.17
C GLY A 111 12.08 -6.43 -10.83
N ILE A 112 10.77 -6.60 -10.81
CA ILE A 112 9.98 -6.63 -9.57
C ILE A 112 9.91 -8.06 -9.07
N VAL A 113 10.24 -8.26 -7.79
CA VAL A 113 10.07 -9.53 -7.09
C VAL A 113 8.87 -9.40 -6.18
N LEU A 114 7.91 -10.30 -6.33
CA LEU A 114 6.71 -10.31 -5.52
C LEU A 114 6.75 -11.53 -4.59
N GLU A 115 6.60 -11.27 -3.29
CA GLU A 115 6.49 -12.30 -2.27
C GLU A 115 5.15 -12.15 -1.56
N HIS A 116 4.61 -13.24 -1.05
CA HIS A 116 3.37 -13.21 -0.31
C HIS A 116 3.33 -14.29 0.76
N ASP A 117 2.55 -14.06 1.79
CA ASP A 117 2.29 -15.02 2.85
C ASP A 117 0.89 -14.75 3.41
N ARG A 118 0.30 -15.77 4.01
CA ARG A 118 -1.02 -15.65 4.63
C ARG A 118 -0.97 -16.24 6.03
N ASP A 119 -1.41 -15.44 6.99
CA ASP A 119 -1.53 -15.84 8.38
C ASP A 119 -2.96 -15.56 8.86
N CYS A 120 -3.71 -16.63 9.14
CA CYS A 120 -5.11 -16.52 9.59
C CYS A 120 -5.95 -15.61 8.71
N ARG A 121 -6.21 -14.39 9.18
CA ARG A 121 -7.05 -13.42 8.48
C ARG A 121 -6.26 -12.42 7.64
N ASN A 122 -4.94 -12.42 7.76
CA ASN A 122 -4.12 -11.42 7.12
C ASN A 122 -3.37 -11.97 5.92
N LEU A 123 -3.38 -11.20 4.86
CA LEU A 123 -2.57 -11.41 3.68
C LEU A 123 -1.43 -10.40 3.71
N TRP A 124 -0.20 -10.89 3.59
CA TRP A 124 0.99 -10.08 3.43
C TRP A 124 1.50 -10.22 2.01
N VAL A 125 1.78 -9.09 1.38
CA VAL A 125 2.36 -9.04 0.02
C VAL A 125 3.47 -8.01 0.03
N GLU A 126 4.60 -8.37 -0.55
CA GLU A 126 5.71 -7.43 -0.71
C GLU A 126 6.17 -7.40 -2.15
N ALA A 127 6.22 -6.21 -2.72
CA ALA A 127 6.78 -5.95 -4.03
C ALA A 127 8.13 -5.25 -3.84
N ARG A 128 9.20 -5.84 -4.36
CA ARG A 128 10.54 -5.30 -4.25
C ARG A 128 11.10 -5.03 -5.64
N TRP A 129 11.54 -3.82 -5.84
CA TRP A 129 12.18 -3.39 -7.07
C TRP A 129 13.54 -2.81 -6.78
N THR A 130 14.55 -3.20 -7.58
CA THR A 130 15.89 -2.63 -7.54
C THR A 130 16.30 -2.27 -8.95
N ARG A 131 17.14 -1.24 -9.04
CA ARG A 131 17.72 -0.82 -10.33
C ARG A 131 18.59 -1.89 -10.96
#